data_718c0ef34952e5baddfbf9f58cb436a8
#
_entry.id   718c0ef34952e5baddfbf9f58cb436a8
#
_cell.length_a   1.000
_cell.length_b   1.000
_cell.length_c   1.000
_cell.angle_alpha   90.00
_cell.angle_beta   90.00
_cell.angle_gamma   90.00
#
_symmetry.space_group_name_H-M   'P 1'
#
loop_
_entity.id
_entity.type
_entity.pdbx_description
1 polymer ?
#
loop_
_entity_poly.entity_id
_entity_poly.type
_entity_poly.pdbx_seq_one_letter_code
_entity_poly.pdbx_strand_id
1 'polypeptide(L)'
;RDHCVTGVQTCALPISCNSGNNGSIETFCSIGALTRSAGCPPDELSRRAQSGDAEALEVWRRYGQLLGCGISSLVYAFTPERVLLGGGLSAAFPFFAASLQQEVERRVLAPSRQDLVIAPASLGNGAGRLGAARLALERLPGRQG
;
A
#
# COMPACT_ATOMS: atom_id res chain seq x y z
N ARG A 1 -30.40 -2.72 0.20
CA ARG A 1 -30.20 -1.29 -0.16
C ARG A 1 -28.74 -1.01 0.10
N ASP A 2 -27.95 -1.11 -0.94
CA ASP A 2 -26.53 -0.77 -0.91
C ASP A 2 -26.40 0.75 -0.81
N HIS A 3 -26.11 1.24 0.39
CA HIS A 3 -25.72 2.61 0.58
C HIS A 3 -24.28 2.76 0.11
N CYS A 4 -24.10 3.03 -1.15
CA CYS A 4 -22.87 3.49 -1.74
C CYS A 4 -22.64 4.93 -1.27
N VAL A 5 -22.00 5.11 -0.13
CA VAL A 5 -21.70 6.44 0.40
C VAL A 5 -20.22 6.71 0.20
N THR A 6 -19.93 7.60 -0.73
CA THR A 6 -18.65 8.26 -1.03
C THR A 6 -17.49 7.38 -1.49
N GLY A 7 -16.82 7.80 -2.56
CA GLY A 7 -15.82 7.05 -3.32
C GLY A 7 -14.62 6.47 -2.59
N VAL A 8 -14.45 6.70 -1.30
CA VAL A 8 -13.39 6.12 -0.46
C VAL A 8 -13.81 4.78 0.14
N GLN A 9 -15.11 4.54 0.31
CA GLN A 9 -15.66 3.32 0.94
C GLN A 9 -16.13 2.26 -0.06
N THR A 10 -16.22 2.58 -1.33
CA THR A 10 -16.94 1.78 -2.33
C THR A 10 -16.20 0.57 -2.89
N CYS A 11 -14.96 0.37 -2.54
CA CYS A 11 -14.19 -0.75 -3.09
C CYS A 11 -14.11 -1.93 -2.15
N ALA A 12 -14.63 -1.81 -0.95
CA ALA A 12 -14.40 -2.78 0.09
C ALA A 12 -15.71 -3.32 0.65
N LEU A 13 -15.81 -4.63 0.72
CA LEU A 13 -16.85 -5.32 1.50
C LEU A 13 -16.84 -4.78 2.94
N PRO A 14 -17.98 -4.72 3.65
CA PRO A 14 -18.05 -4.21 5.01
C PRO A 14 -17.41 -5.20 6.00
N ILE A 15 -16.09 -5.32 5.96
CA ILE A 15 -15.31 -6.12 6.89
C ILE A 15 -14.94 -5.24 8.07
N SER A 16 -15.24 -5.69 9.29
CA SER A 16 -14.95 -4.95 10.53
C SER A 16 -13.46 -4.67 10.68
N CYS A 17 -13.14 -3.44 11.06
CA CYS A 17 -11.80 -2.95 11.32
C CYS A 17 -11.57 -2.75 12.82
N ASN A 18 -10.33 -2.82 13.27
CA ASN A 18 -9.93 -2.56 14.66
C ASN A 18 -10.29 -1.15 15.16
N SER A 19 -10.55 -0.21 14.25
CA SER A 19 -11.01 1.14 14.57
C SER A 19 -12.51 1.25 14.86
N GLY A 20 -13.25 0.15 14.83
CA GLY A 20 -14.73 0.15 14.96
C GLY A 20 -15.47 0.49 13.66
N ASN A 21 -14.77 0.86 12.60
CA ASN A 21 -15.34 1.08 11.26
C ASN A 21 -15.34 -0.19 10.43
N ASN A 22 -15.99 -0.12 9.26
CA ASN A 22 -15.98 -1.19 8.27
C ASN A 22 -15.25 -0.74 7.01
N GLY A 23 -14.50 -1.66 6.38
CA GLY A 23 -13.92 -1.44 5.06
C GLY A 23 -12.72 -0.50 5.01
N SER A 24 -11.94 -0.37 6.10
CA SER A 24 -10.70 0.39 6.06
C SER A 24 -9.68 -0.26 5.12
N ILE A 25 -8.79 0.54 4.52
CA ILE A 25 -7.72 0.03 3.65
C ILE A 25 -6.84 -0.99 4.35
N GLU A 26 -6.59 -0.84 5.65
CA GLU A 26 -5.82 -1.77 6.46
C GLU A 26 -6.45 -3.17 6.49
N THR A 27 -7.78 -3.26 6.52
CA THR A 27 -8.50 -4.53 6.51
C THR A 27 -8.22 -5.36 5.25
N PHE A 28 -7.86 -4.70 4.15
CA PHE A 28 -7.60 -5.34 2.85
C PHE A 28 -6.12 -5.37 2.48
N CYS A 29 -5.34 -4.40 2.93
CA CYS A 29 -3.94 -4.20 2.50
C CYS A 29 -2.91 -4.39 3.62
N SER A 30 -3.30 -4.92 4.78
CA SER A 30 -2.34 -5.30 5.83
C SER A 30 -1.70 -6.67 5.57
N ILE A 31 -0.60 -6.96 6.25
CA ILE A 31 0.05 -8.29 6.25
C ILE A 31 -0.97 -9.36 6.64
N GLY A 32 -1.77 -9.11 7.71
CA GLY A 32 -2.79 -10.05 8.16
C GLY A 32 -3.88 -10.32 7.13
N ALA A 33 -4.30 -9.28 6.39
CA ALA A 33 -5.28 -9.43 5.31
C ALA A 33 -4.73 -10.27 4.16
N LEU A 34 -3.49 -9.99 3.76
CA LEU A 34 -2.81 -10.74 2.71
C LEU A 34 -2.62 -12.22 3.11
N THR A 35 -2.17 -12.48 4.33
CA THR A 35 -1.99 -13.85 4.86
C THR A 35 -3.31 -14.63 4.87
N ARG A 36 -4.40 -14.00 5.27
CA ARG A 36 -5.74 -14.64 5.22
C ARG A 36 -6.17 -14.95 3.79
N SER A 37 -5.90 -14.06 2.86
CA SER A 37 -6.27 -14.23 1.45
C SER A 37 -5.42 -15.29 0.75
N ALA A 38 -4.13 -15.36 1.09
CA ALA A 38 -3.16 -16.26 0.47
C ALA A 38 -3.10 -17.65 1.13
N GLY A 39 -3.57 -17.78 2.38
CA GLY A 39 -3.38 -18.97 3.19
C GLY A 39 -1.93 -19.24 3.62
N CYS A 40 -1.01 -18.31 3.36
CA CYS A 40 0.41 -18.41 3.70
C CYS A 40 1.01 -17.03 4.02
N PRO A 41 2.18 -16.96 4.69
CA PRO A 41 2.87 -15.70 4.96
C PRO A 41 3.31 -15.00 3.66
N PRO A 42 3.48 -13.65 3.67
CA PRO A 42 3.88 -12.87 2.47
C PRO A 42 5.22 -13.31 1.84
N ASP A 43 6.16 -13.76 2.63
CA ASP A 43 7.47 -14.23 2.14
C ASP A 43 7.32 -15.52 1.34
N GLU A 44 6.48 -16.44 1.81
CA GLU A 44 6.11 -17.66 1.11
C GLU A 44 5.37 -17.33 -0.19
N LEU A 45 4.38 -16.45 -0.10
CA LEU A 45 3.60 -15.98 -1.26
C LEU A 45 4.52 -15.36 -2.32
N SER A 46 5.51 -14.57 -1.90
CA SER A 46 6.48 -13.96 -2.81
C SER A 46 7.39 -15.00 -3.47
N ARG A 47 7.84 -16.03 -2.73
CA ARG A 47 8.61 -17.14 -3.30
C ARG A 47 7.79 -17.91 -4.35
N ARG A 48 6.52 -18.22 -4.05
CA ARG A 48 5.61 -18.86 -5.00
C ARG A 48 5.42 -18.00 -6.25
N ALA A 49 5.18 -16.70 -6.10
CA ALA A 49 5.05 -15.79 -7.22
C ALA A 49 6.33 -15.71 -8.07
N GLN A 50 7.50 -15.75 -7.44
CA GLN A 50 8.79 -15.73 -8.13
C GLN A 50 9.03 -17.01 -8.94
N SER A 51 8.49 -18.16 -8.52
CA SER A 51 8.50 -19.40 -9.29
C SER A 51 7.43 -19.48 -10.38
N GLY A 52 6.62 -18.44 -10.57
CA GLY A 52 5.58 -18.39 -11.60
C GLY A 52 4.24 -19.02 -11.18
N ASP A 53 4.00 -19.26 -9.91
CA ASP A 53 2.73 -19.76 -9.40
C ASP A 53 1.60 -18.76 -9.70
N ALA A 54 0.67 -19.17 -10.55
CA ALA A 54 -0.41 -18.32 -11.04
C ALA A 54 -1.37 -17.87 -9.93
N GLU A 55 -1.61 -18.71 -8.93
CA GLU A 55 -2.46 -18.37 -7.79
C GLU A 55 -1.80 -17.29 -6.93
N ALA A 56 -0.51 -17.43 -6.63
CA ALA A 56 0.26 -16.45 -5.89
C ALA A 56 0.34 -15.09 -6.62
N LEU A 57 0.54 -15.12 -7.93
CA LEU A 57 0.53 -13.92 -8.77
C LEU A 57 -0.83 -13.22 -8.78
N GLU A 58 -1.92 -13.99 -8.82
CA GLU A 58 -3.28 -13.44 -8.75
C GLU A 58 -3.59 -12.78 -7.39
N VAL A 59 -3.13 -13.37 -6.29
CA VAL A 59 -3.25 -12.76 -4.95
C VAL A 59 -2.52 -11.42 -4.91
N TRP A 60 -1.30 -11.33 -5.41
CA TRP A 60 -0.55 -10.09 -5.49
C TRP A 60 -1.21 -9.07 -6.43
N ARG A 61 -1.73 -9.51 -7.56
CA ARG A 61 -2.46 -8.65 -8.49
C ARG A 61 -3.68 -8.01 -7.81
N ARG A 62 -4.46 -8.80 -7.07
CA ARG A 62 -5.61 -8.31 -6.32
C ARG A 62 -5.21 -7.35 -5.20
N TYR A 63 -4.12 -7.64 -4.50
CA TYR A 63 -3.54 -6.74 -3.51
C TYR A 63 -3.21 -5.37 -4.12
N GLY A 64 -2.54 -5.36 -5.27
CA GLY A 64 -2.22 -4.13 -5.99
C GLY A 64 -3.44 -3.30 -6.36
N GLN A 65 -4.50 -3.96 -6.83
CA GLN A 65 -5.76 -3.27 -7.14
C GLN A 65 -6.39 -2.60 -5.91
N LEU A 66 -6.46 -3.34 -4.80
CA LEU A 66 -7.03 -2.80 -3.55
C LEU A 66 -6.20 -1.62 -3.01
N LEU A 67 -4.88 -1.75 -3.04
CA LEU A 67 -3.97 -0.67 -2.64
C LEU A 67 -4.07 0.54 -3.58
N GLY A 68 -4.17 0.31 -4.89
CA GLY A 68 -4.36 1.34 -5.91
C GLY A 68 -5.66 2.12 -5.72
N CYS A 69 -6.72 1.44 -5.30
CA CYS A 69 -7.98 2.08 -4.93
C CYS A 69 -7.78 3.11 -3.79
N GLY A 70 -7.09 2.72 -2.71
CA GLY A 70 -6.80 3.61 -1.59
C GLY A 70 -5.88 4.77 -1.98
N ILE A 71 -4.83 4.50 -2.76
CA ILE A 71 -3.90 5.52 -3.25
C ILE A 71 -4.63 6.54 -4.14
N SER A 72 -5.57 6.11 -4.97
CA SER A 72 -6.37 7.01 -5.80
C SER A 72 -7.09 8.10 -4.98
N SER A 73 -7.59 7.74 -3.80
CA SER A 73 -8.21 8.70 -2.89
C SER A 73 -7.20 9.72 -2.34
N LEU A 74 -5.99 9.26 -2.02
CA LEU A 74 -4.91 10.14 -1.55
C LEU A 74 -4.43 11.07 -2.67
N VAL A 75 -4.37 10.58 -3.91
CA VAL A 75 -3.99 11.41 -5.07
C VAL A 75 -4.98 12.53 -5.27
N TYR A 76 -6.29 12.27 -5.17
CA TYR A 76 -7.29 13.32 -5.26
C TYR A 76 -7.26 14.33 -4.10
N ALA A 77 -6.94 13.85 -2.89
CA ALA A 77 -6.89 14.72 -1.72
C ALA A 77 -5.66 15.64 -1.68
N PHE A 78 -4.52 15.16 -2.16
CA PHE A 78 -3.22 15.82 -1.96
C PHE A 78 -2.47 16.14 -3.26
N THR A 79 -2.85 15.58 -4.38
CA THR A 79 -2.15 15.70 -5.68
C THR A 79 -0.63 15.55 -5.54
N PRO A 80 -0.13 14.45 -4.94
CA PRO A 80 1.28 14.29 -4.65
C PRO A 80 2.05 13.97 -5.94
N GLU A 81 3.28 14.46 -6.05
CA GLU A 81 4.22 14.04 -7.10
C GLU A 81 4.76 12.63 -6.83
N ARG A 82 4.84 12.21 -5.56
CA ARG A 82 5.39 10.91 -5.18
C ARG A 82 4.59 10.24 -4.08
N VAL A 83 4.34 8.94 -4.26
CA VAL A 83 3.82 8.04 -3.23
C VAL A 83 4.85 6.96 -2.98
N LEU A 84 5.44 6.96 -1.79
CA LEU A 84 6.44 5.97 -1.39
C LEU A 84 5.81 4.89 -0.52
N LEU A 85 5.98 3.64 -0.94
CA LEU A 85 5.46 2.47 -0.24
C LEU A 85 6.56 1.89 0.66
N GLY A 86 6.38 2.04 1.97
CA GLY A 86 7.30 1.49 2.99
C GLY A 86 6.73 0.26 3.69
N GLY A 87 7.53 -0.31 4.59
CA GLY A 87 7.15 -1.46 5.41
C GLY A 87 7.49 -2.81 4.76
N GLY A 88 7.12 -3.90 5.44
CA GLY A 88 7.55 -5.25 5.07
C GLY A 88 7.08 -5.73 3.70
N LEU A 89 5.92 -5.26 3.22
CA LEU A 89 5.37 -5.65 1.92
C LEU A 89 6.00 -4.88 0.74
N SER A 90 6.77 -3.82 0.98
CA SER A 90 7.40 -3.04 -0.10
C SER A 90 8.41 -3.84 -0.94
N ALA A 91 9.02 -4.88 -0.37
CA ALA A 91 9.92 -5.78 -1.09
C ALA A 91 9.20 -6.59 -2.19
N ALA A 92 7.90 -6.82 -2.04
CA ALA A 92 7.06 -7.52 -3.01
C ALA A 92 6.49 -6.59 -4.10
N PHE A 93 6.88 -5.32 -4.13
CA PHE A 93 6.40 -4.30 -5.07
C PHE A 93 6.38 -4.79 -6.54
N PRO A 94 7.40 -5.50 -7.06
CA PRO A 94 7.37 -5.97 -8.45
C PRO A 94 6.16 -6.83 -8.81
N PHE A 95 5.59 -7.58 -7.86
CA PHE A 95 4.46 -8.48 -8.13
C PHE A 95 3.11 -7.76 -8.21
N PHE A 96 3.00 -6.57 -7.60
CA PHE A 96 1.73 -5.84 -7.58
C PHE A 96 1.80 -4.44 -8.21
N ALA A 97 2.98 -3.96 -8.62
CA ALA A 97 3.17 -2.63 -9.18
C ALA A 97 2.27 -2.35 -10.38
N ALA A 98 2.23 -3.27 -11.34
CA ALA A 98 1.46 -3.10 -12.57
C ALA A 98 -0.04 -2.96 -12.28
N SER A 99 -0.61 -3.82 -11.45
CA SER A 99 -2.04 -3.81 -11.10
C SER A 99 -2.41 -2.57 -10.26
N LEU A 100 -1.50 -2.12 -9.39
CA LEU A 100 -1.65 -0.90 -8.63
C LEU A 100 -1.69 0.33 -9.56
N GLN A 101 -0.73 0.44 -10.48
CA GLN A 101 -0.67 1.55 -11.43
C GLN A 101 -1.90 1.58 -12.33
N GLN A 102 -2.30 0.45 -12.90
CA GLN A 102 -3.52 0.33 -13.72
C GLN A 102 -4.76 0.78 -12.95
N GLU A 103 -4.88 0.43 -11.68
CA GLU A 103 -6.03 0.83 -10.86
C GLU A 103 -6.04 2.34 -10.58
N VAL A 104 -4.89 2.94 -10.31
CA VAL A 104 -4.75 4.40 -10.17
C VAL A 104 -5.07 5.10 -11.49
N GLU A 105 -4.55 4.61 -12.61
CA GLU A 105 -4.83 5.16 -13.94
C GLU A 105 -6.32 5.11 -14.31
N ARG A 106 -6.98 4.03 -13.94
CA ARG A 106 -8.41 3.86 -14.18
C ARG A 106 -9.28 4.82 -13.37
N ARG A 107 -8.83 5.17 -12.15
CA ARG A 107 -9.62 5.96 -11.19
C ARG A 107 -9.27 7.44 -11.19
N VAL A 108 -8.03 7.79 -11.42
CA VAL A 108 -7.54 9.17 -11.31
C VAL A 108 -7.46 9.81 -12.67
N LEU A 109 -8.05 11.01 -12.80
CA LEU A 109 -7.98 11.80 -14.03
C LEU A 109 -6.53 12.15 -14.37
N ALA A 110 -6.21 12.16 -15.66
CA ALA A 110 -4.85 12.40 -16.16
C ALA A 110 -4.19 13.67 -15.59
N PRO A 111 -4.85 14.83 -15.47
CA PRO A 111 -4.23 16.02 -14.89
C PRO A 111 -3.79 15.86 -13.44
N SER A 112 -4.54 15.06 -12.65
CA SER A 112 -4.22 14.85 -11.21
C SER A 112 -3.11 13.84 -10.98
N ARG A 113 -2.65 13.10 -11.99
CA ARG A 113 -1.61 12.08 -11.92
C ARG A 113 -0.45 12.31 -12.89
N GLN A 114 -0.37 13.49 -13.51
CA GLN A 114 0.55 13.78 -14.62
C GLN A 114 2.01 13.44 -14.26
N ASP A 115 2.46 13.82 -13.05
CA ASP A 115 3.84 13.62 -12.59
C ASP A 115 3.93 12.63 -11.42
N LEU A 116 2.86 11.84 -11.21
CA LEU A 116 2.78 10.91 -10.10
C LEU A 116 3.72 9.72 -10.28
N VAL A 117 4.65 9.57 -9.34
CA VAL A 117 5.53 8.40 -9.21
C VAL A 117 5.11 7.57 -8.00
N ILE A 118 4.80 6.30 -8.21
CA ILE A 118 4.54 5.34 -7.13
C ILE A 118 5.71 4.35 -7.08
N ALA A 119 6.43 4.30 -5.97
CA ALA A 119 7.64 3.48 -5.85
C ALA A 119 7.82 2.91 -4.43
N PRO A 120 8.57 1.82 -4.27
CA PRO A 120 8.98 1.36 -2.96
C PRO A 120 9.97 2.36 -2.34
N ALA A 121 9.88 2.54 -1.01
CA ALA A 121 10.82 3.35 -0.26
C ALA A 121 12.21 2.70 -0.25
N SER A 122 13.26 3.47 -0.55
CA SER A 122 14.64 2.97 -0.65
C SER A 122 15.20 2.40 0.66
N LEU A 123 14.72 2.90 1.81
CA LEU A 123 15.15 2.43 3.13
C LEU A 123 14.39 1.18 3.62
N GLY A 124 13.40 0.70 2.84
CA GLY A 124 12.65 -0.50 3.14
C GLY A 124 12.09 -0.51 4.57
N ASN A 125 12.17 -1.66 5.23
CA ASN A 125 11.66 -1.85 6.60
C ASN A 125 12.52 -1.16 7.68
N GLY A 126 13.72 -0.68 7.32
CA GLY A 126 14.64 0.06 8.20
C GLY A 126 14.32 1.55 8.40
N ALA A 127 13.47 2.12 7.56
CA ALA A 127 13.18 3.56 7.51
C ALA A 127 12.78 4.16 8.86
N GLY A 128 11.87 3.50 9.60
CA GLY A 128 11.40 3.97 10.89
C GLY A 128 12.53 4.00 11.96
N ARG A 129 13.38 2.98 11.99
CA ARG A 129 14.52 2.91 12.92
C ARG A 129 15.56 4.00 12.62
N LEU A 130 15.87 4.20 11.34
CA LEU A 130 16.81 5.25 10.90
C LEU A 130 16.27 6.64 11.20
N GLY A 131 14.97 6.88 10.94
CA GLY A 131 14.32 8.14 11.27
C GLY A 131 14.32 8.44 12.76
N ALA A 132 14.00 7.46 13.60
CA ALA A 132 14.04 7.59 15.05
C ALA A 132 15.47 7.86 15.57
N ALA A 133 16.48 7.15 15.04
CA ALA A 133 17.88 7.36 15.40
C ALA A 133 18.35 8.77 15.00
N ARG A 134 17.98 9.23 13.81
CA ARG A 134 18.31 10.57 13.34
C ARG A 134 17.71 11.64 14.23
N LEU A 135 16.40 11.51 14.55
CA LEU A 135 15.70 12.45 15.43
C LEU A 135 16.32 12.49 16.84
N ALA A 136 16.71 11.33 17.37
CA ALA A 136 17.40 11.27 18.67
C ALA A 136 18.76 12.01 18.62
N LEU A 137 19.55 11.80 17.57
CA LEU A 137 20.84 12.49 17.40
C LEU A 137 20.70 14.01 17.24
N GLU A 138 19.64 14.49 16.58
CA GLU A 138 19.38 15.92 16.43
C GLU A 138 18.94 16.60 17.72
N ARG A 139 18.37 15.83 18.66
CA ARG A 139 17.91 16.33 19.97
C ARG A 139 18.93 16.19 21.09
N LEU A 140 20.07 15.57 20.85
CA LEU A 140 21.15 15.49 21.86
C LEU A 140 21.73 16.88 22.11
N PRO A 141 21.81 17.33 23.39
CA PRO A 141 22.46 18.59 23.73
C PRO A 141 23.94 18.53 23.35
N GLY A 142 24.40 19.47 22.51
CA GLY A 142 25.81 19.58 22.12
C GLY A 142 26.12 19.47 20.63
N ARG A 143 25.14 19.29 19.76
CA ARG A 143 25.31 19.29 18.29
C ARG A 143 24.49 20.41 17.62
N GLN A 144 24.50 21.59 18.16
CA GLN A 144 24.16 22.82 17.45
C GLN A 144 25.48 23.46 17.01
N GLY A 145 25.89 23.15 15.81
CA GLY A 145 27.03 23.71 15.10
C GLY A 145 26.74 23.73 13.63
#